data_83584706d8e6430e7db87bf1cebc8185
#
_entry.id   83584706d8e6430e7db87bf1cebc8185
#
_cell.length_a   1.000
_cell.length_b   1.000
_cell.length_c   1.000
_cell.angle_alpha   90.00
_cell.angle_beta   90.00
_cell.angle_gamma   90.00
#
_symmetry.space_group_name_H-M   'P 1'
#
loop_
_entity.id
_entity.type
_entity.pdbx_description
1 polymer ?
#
loop_
_entity_poly.entity_id
_entity_poly.type
_entity_poly.pdbx_seq_one_letter_code
_entity_poly.pdbx_strand_id
1 'polypeptide(L)'
;DYVTDNIEAEGSMLFDYNRQCWSEELCGILSLDTRTLPKIVSPSDVVGTVSADAAADTGLCEGTTVLCGTTDTVMEVFAAGAVSEGQMTLKLATAGRICVVTSKSYPDKNLINYSHVIDGLWYPGTATKSCAASYRWYRDTFGGDYAELDRGAESIAPGADGLVFSPYLNGELTPYADPKL
;
A
#
# COMPACT_ATOMS: atom_id res chain seq x y z
N ASP A 1 -15.77 -13.78 13.71
CA ASP A 1 -14.98 -13.20 14.80
C ASP A 1 -14.75 -11.71 14.57
N TYR A 2 -14.53 -10.95 15.65
CA TYR A 2 -14.19 -9.52 15.58
C TYR A 2 -12.67 -9.38 15.67
N VAL A 3 -12.02 -9.39 14.49
CA VAL A 3 -10.57 -9.40 14.33
C VAL A 3 -10.12 -8.39 13.27
N THR A 4 -8.86 -7.98 13.34
CA THR A 4 -8.13 -7.24 12.31
C THR A 4 -6.70 -7.75 12.26
N ASP A 5 -6.01 -7.60 11.14
CA ASP A 5 -4.59 -7.91 11.09
C ASP A 5 -3.72 -6.74 11.58
N ASN A 6 -2.47 -7.06 11.89
CA ASN A 6 -1.52 -6.09 12.41
C ASN A 6 -1.20 -4.98 11.41
N ILE A 7 -1.24 -5.24 10.11
CA ILE A 7 -0.89 -4.27 9.06
C ILE A 7 -2.01 -3.23 8.89
N GLU A 8 -3.29 -3.68 8.88
CA GLU A 8 -4.43 -2.75 8.92
C GLU A 8 -4.45 -1.96 10.23
N ALA A 9 -4.10 -2.60 11.35
CA ALA A 9 -3.99 -1.91 12.64
C ALA A 9 -2.94 -0.78 12.63
N GLU A 10 -1.80 -0.97 11.95
CA GLU A 10 -0.80 0.09 11.75
C GLU A 10 -1.42 1.33 11.08
N GLY A 11 -2.26 1.14 10.07
CA GLY A 11 -2.95 2.21 9.35
C GLY A 11 -3.91 3.03 10.20
N SER A 12 -4.38 2.49 11.32
CA SER A 12 -5.25 3.19 12.27
C SER A 12 -4.55 4.29 13.08
N MET A 13 -3.21 4.27 13.13
CA MET A 13 -2.35 5.09 14.00
C MET A 13 -2.56 4.87 15.52
N LEU A 14 -3.25 3.79 15.90
CA LEU A 14 -3.49 3.40 17.29
C LEU A 14 -2.69 2.16 17.71
N PHE A 15 -1.90 1.61 16.80
CA PHE A 15 -1.15 0.38 16.98
C PHE A 15 0.29 0.65 17.43
N ASP A 16 0.74 -0.06 18.45
CA ASP A 16 2.14 -0.12 18.86
C ASP A 16 2.83 -1.28 18.13
N TYR A 17 3.52 -0.98 17.05
CA TYR A 17 4.17 -1.99 16.21
C TYR A 17 5.35 -2.70 16.91
N ASN A 18 5.95 -2.10 17.94
CA ASN A 18 7.02 -2.75 18.72
C ASN A 18 6.45 -3.82 19.65
N ARG A 19 5.27 -3.55 20.22
CA ARG A 19 4.57 -4.46 21.13
C ARG A 19 3.55 -5.35 20.43
N GLN A 20 3.25 -5.08 19.15
CA GLN A 20 2.24 -5.77 18.34
C GLN A 20 0.86 -5.79 19.01
N CYS A 21 0.44 -4.64 19.54
CA CYS A 21 -0.84 -4.48 20.23
C CYS A 21 -1.40 -3.05 20.05
N TRP A 22 -2.65 -2.84 20.44
CA TRP A 22 -3.21 -1.51 20.53
C TRP A 22 -2.45 -0.68 21.56
N SER A 23 -2.14 0.58 21.23
CA SER A 23 -1.45 1.51 22.12
C SER A 23 -2.41 2.06 23.14
N GLU A 24 -2.25 1.70 24.42
CA GLU A 24 -3.06 2.27 25.51
C GLU A 24 -2.87 3.79 25.63
N GLU A 25 -1.65 4.29 25.35
CA GLU A 25 -1.34 5.72 25.39
C GLU A 25 -2.13 6.48 24.31
N LEU A 26 -2.03 6.06 23.05
CA LEU A 26 -2.72 6.73 21.94
C LEU A 26 -4.24 6.59 22.05
N CYS A 27 -4.73 5.42 22.42
CA CYS A 27 -6.15 5.23 22.70
C CYS A 27 -6.64 6.09 23.86
N GLY A 28 -5.82 6.25 24.90
CA GLY A 28 -6.13 7.10 26.06
C GLY A 28 -6.28 8.57 25.69
N ILE A 29 -5.47 9.10 24.77
CA ILE A 29 -5.59 10.48 24.25
C ILE A 29 -6.98 10.70 23.62
N LEU A 30 -7.51 9.69 22.95
CA LEU A 30 -8.81 9.74 22.29
C LEU A 30 -9.97 9.29 23.20
N SER A 31 -9.70 8.99 24.48
CA SER A 31 -10.68 8.41 25.40
C SER A 31 -11.32 7.11 24.87
N LEU A 32 -10.57 6.33 24.11
CA LEU A 32 -11.00 5.07 23.51
C LEU A 32 -10.54 3.89 24.37
N ASP A 33 -11.47 3.03 24.73
CA ASP A 33 -11.17 1.79 25.45
C ASP A 33 -10.64 0.72 24.48
N THR A 34 -9.39 0.28 24.65
CA THR A 34 -8.76 -0.73 23.80
C THR A 34 -9.53 -2.04 23.73
N ARG A 35 -10.34 -2.35 24.74
CA ARG A 35 -11.23 -3.55 24.77
C ARG A 35 -12.37 -3.50 23.76
N THR A 36 -12.66 -2.32 23.23
CA THR A 36 -13.67 -2.15 22.16
C THR A 36 -13.09 -2.34 20.75
N LEU A 37 -11.77 -2.41 20.64
CA LEU A 37 -11.09 -2.62 19.38
C LEU A 37 -11.02 -4.11 19.02
N PRO A 38 -10.93 -4.47 17.73
CA PRO A 38 -10.84 -5.86 17.31
C PRO A 38 -9.56 -6.52 17.83
N LYS A 39 -9.60 -7.83 18.03
CA LYS A 39 -8.40 -8.61 18.34
C LYS A 39 -7.45 -8.57 17.14
N ILE A 40 -6.18 -8.30 17.40
CA ILE A 40 -5.13 -8.30 16.36
C ILE A 40 -4.65 -9.72 16.14
N VAL A 41 -4.55 -10.11 14.87
CA VAL A 41 -4.10 -11.43 14.41
C VAL A 41 -3.10 -11.25 13.26
N SER A 42 -2.43 -12.34 12.84
CA SER A 42 -1.62 -12.32 11.62
C SER A 42 -2.50 -12.34 10.36
N PRO A 43 -2.09 -11.73 9.25
CA PRO A 43 -2.78 -11.87 7.96
C PRO A 43 -3.02 -13.32 7.53
N SER A 44 -2.14 -14.23 7.91
CA SER A 44 -2.21 -15.66 7.60
C SER A 44 -3.01 -16.50 8.59
N ASP A 45 -3.50 -15.91 9.69
CA ASP A 45 -4.28 -16.63 10.68
C ASP A 45 -5.64 -17.05 10.12
N VAL A 46 -6.02 -18.27 10.46
CA VAL A 46 -7.36 -18.80 10.14
C VAL A 46 -8.37 -18.15 11.07
N VAL A 47 -9.30 -17.39 10.51
CA VAL A 47 -10.35 -16.69 11.27
C VAL A 47 -11.70 -17.37 11.18
N GLY A 48 -11.84 -18.40 10.38
CA GLY A 48 -13.05 -19.19 10.25
C GLY A 48 -13.06 -20.11 9.04
N THR A 49 -14.25 -20.59 8.72
CA THR A 49 -14.51 -21.35 7.51
C THR A 49 -15.79 -20.84 6.85
N VAL A 50 -15.95 -21.10 5.56
CA VAL A 50 -17.17 -20.79 4.82
C VAL A 50 -18.33 -21.59 5.42
N SER A 51 -19.39 -20.91 5.89
CA SER A 51 -20.60 -21.53 6.42
C SER A 51 -21.50 -22.09 5.31
N ALA A 52 -22.45 -22.95 5.67
CA ALA A 52 -23.43 -23.47 4.72
C ALA A 52 -24.22 -22.35 4.01
N ASP A 53 -24.63 -21.30 4.75
CA ASP A 53 -25.36 -20.17 4.19
C ASP A 53 -24.49 -19.38 3.22
N ALA A 54 -23.23 -19.08 3.60
CA ALA A 54 -22.28 -18.40 2.70
C ALA A 54 -21.96 -19.24 1.46
N ALA A 55 -21.84 -20.56 1.59
CA ALA A 55 -21.65 -21.47 0.46
C ALA A 55 -22.83 -21.42 -0.52
N ALA A 56 -24.06 -21.40 0.00
CA ALA A 56 -25.26 -21.28 -0.83
C ALA A 56 -25.33 -19.95 -1.59
N ASP A 57 -24.94 -18.85 -0.96
CA ASP A 57 -24.99 -17.51 -1.55
C ASP A 57 -23.87 -17.24 -2.56
N THR A 58 -22.67 -17.78 -2.33
CA THR A 58 -21.46 -17.45 -3.11
C THR A 58 -21.01 -18.52 -4.08
N GLY A 59 -21.47 -19.77 -3.91
CA GLY A 59 -21.00 -20.94 -4.64
C GLY A 59 -19.64 -21.49 -4.19
N LEU A 60 -19.06 -20.96 -3.11
CA LEU A 60 -17.87 -21.52 -2.48
C LEU A 60 -18.20 -22.84 -1.78
N CYS A 61 -17.20 -23.72 -1.63
CA CYS A 61 -17.41 -24.95 -0.86
C CYS A 61 -17.54 -24.65 0.64
N GLU A 62 -18.56 -25.23 1.29
CA GLU A 62 -18.66 -25.20 2.75
C GLU A 62 -17.38 -25.77 3.39
N GLY A 63 -16.93 -25.17 4.49
CA GLY A 63 -15.73 -25.59 5.19
C GLY A 63 -14.42 -25.05 4.58
N THR A 64 -14.46 -24.33 3.47
CA THR A 64 -13.27 -23.67 2.91
C THR A 64 -12.67 -22.74 3.96
N THR A 65 -11.36 -22.85 4.19
CA THR A 65 -10.62 -22.02 5.15
C THR A 65 -10.67 -20.56 4.77
N VAL A 66 -10.96 -19.68 5.74
CA VAL A 66 -10.94 -18.23 5.61
C VAL A 66 -9.78 -17.68 6.44
N LEU A 67 -8.84 -17.01 5.76
CA LEU A 67 -7.74 -16.29 6.39
C LEU A 67 -8.17 -14.86 6.74
N CYS A 68 -7.48 -14.21 7.68
CA CYS A 68 -7.73 -12.81 8.01
C CYS A 68 -7.53 -11.91 6.78
N GLY A 69 -6.45 -12.14 6.04
CA GLY A 69 -6.04 -11.24 4.96
C GLY A 69 -5.45 -9.95 5.51
N THR A 70 -5.21 -8.98 4.62
CA THR A 70 -4.66 -7.67 4.96
C THR A 70 -4.99 -6.64 3.87
N THR A 71 -4.44 -5.42 4.01
CA THR A 71 -4.60 -4.31 3.07
C THR A 71 -4.17 -4.66 1.64
N ASP A 72 -4.88 -4.11 0.66
CA ASP A 72 -4.64 -4.30 -0.78
C ASP A 72 -3.19 -3.96 -1.17
N THR A 73 -2.65 -2.88 -0.63
CA THR A 73 -1.30 -2.40 -0.93
C THR A 73 -0.23 -3.45 -0.64
N VAL A 74 -0.30 -4.14 0.51
CA VAL A 74 0.69 -5.14 0.90
C VAL A 74 0.45 -6.45 0.14
N MET A 75 -0.82 -6.77 -0.14
CA MET A 75 -1.17 -7.91 -0.97
C MET A 75 -0.70 -7.74 -2.43
N GLU A 76 -0.75 -6.53 -3.00
CA GLU A 76 -0.18 -6.23 -4.31
C GLU A 76 1.33 -6.51 -4.36
N VAL A 77 2.07 -6.13 -3.31
CA VAL A 77 3.51 -6.39 -3.18
C VAL A 77 3.80 -7.88 -3.15
N PHE A 78 3.07 -8.60 -2.31
CA PHE A 78 3.18 -10.05 -2.19
C PHE A 78 2.85 -10.74 -3.51
N ALA A 79 1.74 -10.37 -4.16
CA ALA A 79 1.30 -10.92 -5.44
C ALA A 79 2.28 -10.61 -6.58
N ALA A 80 3.00 -9.48 -6.52
CA ALA A 80 4.07 -9.15 -7.47
C ALA A 80 5.36 -9.98 -7.24
N GLY A 81 5.39 -10.85 -6.22
CA GLY A 81 6.53 -11.71 -5.91
C GLY A 81 7.65 -11.02 -5.15
N ALA A 82 7.43 -9.82 -4.61
CA ALA A 82 8.41 -9.15 -3.74
C ALA A 82 8.31 -9.73 -2.32
N VAL A 83 8.99 -10.85 -2.06
CA VAL A 83 8.88 -11.69 -0.87
C VAL A 83 10.21 -11.89 -0.15
N SER A 84 11.26 -11.23 -0.59
CA SER A 84 12.60 -11.35 -0.02
C SER A 84 13.29 -9.99 0.09
N GLU A 85 14.15 -9.84 1.08
CA GLU A 85 14.92 -8.61 1.29
C GLU A 85 15.66 -8.16 0.01
N GLY A 86 15.60 -6.86 -0.26
CA GLY A 86 16.20 -6.24 -1.44
C GLY A 86 15.34 -6.27 -2.69
N GLN A 87 14.25 -7.04 -2.73
CA GLN A 87 13.30 -6.96 -3.83
C GLN A 87 12.52 -5.65 -3.77
N MET A 88 12.19 -5.14 -4.94
CA MET A 88 11.54 -3.83 -5.09
C MET A 88 10.28 -3.96 -5.93
N THR A 89 9.27 -3.17 -5.60
CA THR A 89 8.13 -2.95 -6.47
C THR A 89 8.07 -1.51 -6.95
N LEU A 90 7.69 -1.34 -8.21
CA LEU A 90 7.39 -0.05 -8.82
C LEU A 90 5.94 -0.10 -9.30
N LYS A 91 5.08 0.67 -8.65
CA LYS A 91 3.67 0.82 -9.05
C LYS A 91 3.51 2.06 -9.93
N LEU A 92 3.08 1.87 -11.16
CA LEU A 92 2.78 2.92 -12.13
C LEU A 92 1.26 3.00 -12.35
N ALA A 93 0.57 3.67 -11.43
CA ALA A 93 -0.87 3.91 -11.50
C ALA A 93 -1.14 5.42 -11.55
N THR A 94 -2.35 5.89 -11.25
CA THR A 94 -2.68 7.32 -11.14
C THR A 94 -1.67 8.03 -10.25
N ALA A 95 -1.42 7.49 -9.06
CA ALA A 95 -0.26 7.79 -8.22
C ALA A 95 0.83 6.74 -8.47
N GLY A 96 2.10 7.10 -8.27
CA GLY A 96 3.22 6.18 -8.36
C GLY A 96 3.77 5.80 -6.99
N ARG A 97 4.37 4.62 -6.87
CA ARG A 97 4.97 4.18 -5.63
C ARG A 97 6.20 3.32 -5.89
N ILE A 98 7.24 3.55 -5.11
CA ILE A 98 8.45 2.73 -5.08
C ILE A 98 8.63 2.23 -3.66
N CYS A 99 8.74 0.93 -3.48
CA CYS A 99 8.99 0.33 -2.19
C CYS A 99 10.00 -0.81 -2.31
N VAL A 100 10.73 -1.05 -1.23
CA VAL A 100 11.76 -2.09 -1.13
C VAL A 100 11.44 -2.99 0.06
N VAL A 101 11.53 -4.30 -0.13
CA VAL A 101 11.41 -5.26 0.97
C VAL A 101 12.68 -5.22 1.81
N THR A 102 12.54 -5.10 3.12
CA THR A 102 13.66 -4.99 4.07
C THR A 102 13.45 -5.90 5.28
N SER A 103 14.54 -6.29 5.94
CA SER A 103 14.51 -7.12 7.16
C SER A 103 14.30 -6.30 8.45
N LYS A 104 14.17 -4.98 8.34
CA LYS A 104 13.90 -4.07 9.46
C LYS A 104 13.08 -2.89 9.03
N SER A 105 12.33 -2.30 9.95
CA SER A 105 11.59 -1.06 9.71
C SER A 105 12.54 0.13 9.56
N TYR A 106 12.08 1.13 8.81
CA TYR A 106 12.75 2.42 8.64
C TYR A 106 11.75 3.54 8.99
N PRO A 107 11.43 3.73 10.29
CA PRO A 107 10.49 4.77 10.70
C PRO A 107 11.08 6.15 10.44
N ASP A 108 10.59 6.80 9.41
CA ASP A 108 10.96 8.15 9.00
C ASP A 108 9.71 8.88 8.51
N LYS A 109 9.58 10.17 8.89
CA LYS A 109 8.42 11.00 8.48
C LYS A 109 8.30 11.18 6.96
N ASN A 110 9.38 10.95 6.23
CA ASN A 110 9.44 11.07 4.78
C ASN A 110 9.26 9.73 4.05
N LEU A 111 9.01 8.66 4.78
CA LEU A 111 8.76 7.33 4.23
C LEU A 111 7.39 6.82 4.65
N ILE A 112 6.77 6.08 3.75
CA ILE A 112 5.65 5.22 4.09
C ILE A 112 6.27 3.87 4.48
N ASN A 113 5.99 3.39 5.68
CA ASN A 113 6.59 2.18 6.20
C ASN A 113 5.50 1.24 6.69
N TYR A 114 5.39 0.06 6.09
CA TYR A 114 4.44 -0.98 6.45
C TYR A 114 5.15 -2.26 6.83
N SER A 115 4.55 -3.03 7.72
CA SER A 115 4.88 -4.44 7.87
C SER A 115 4.53 -5.21 6.59
N HIS A 116 5.30 -6.24 6.29
CA HIS A 116 5.04 -7.14 5.18
C HIS A 116 4.14 -8.31 5.64
N VAL A 117 3.44 -8.99 4.70
CA VAL A 117 2.66 -10.22 5.00
C VAL A 117 3.55 -11.35 5.52
N ILE A 118 4.83 -11.33 5.15
CA ILE A 118 5.82 -12.30 5.63
C ILE A 118 6.44 -11.76 6.91
N ASP A 119 6.36 -12.54 7.96
CA ASP A 119 6.88 -12.18 9.27
C ASP A 119 8.35 -11.76 9.23
N GLY A 120 8.67 -10.70 9.96
CA GLY A 120 10.02 -10.15 10.03
C GLY A 120 10.46 -9.32 8.83
N LEU A 121 9.61 -9.17 7.81
CA LEU A 121 9.86 -8.27 6.68
C LEU A 121 9.04 -6.99 6.79
N TRP A 122 9.57 -5.94 6.15
CA TRP A 122 9.00 -4.60 6.09
C TRP A 122 8.95 -4.11 4.64
N TYR A 123 8.18 -3.06 4.43
CA TYR A 123 7.94 -2.52 3.11
C TYR A 123 8.00 -0.99 3.10
N PRO A 124 9.17 -0.40 3.43
CA PRO A 124 9.38 1.04 3.33
C PRO A 124 9.36 1.51 1.88
N GLY A 125 8.88 2.73 1.67
CA GLY A 125 8.86 3.31 0.34
C GLY A 125 8.40 4.75 0.29
N THR A 126 8.33 5.26 -0.93
CA THR A 126 7.86 6.61 -1.24
C THR A 126 6.74 6.55 -2.27
N ALA A 127 5.95 7.60 -2.34
CA ALA A 127 4.86 7.72 -3.30
C ALA A 127 4.77 9.13 -3.87
N THR A 128 4.45 9.24 -5.16
CA THR A 128 4.10 10.50 -5.83
C THR A 128 2.60 10.54 -6.13
N LYS A 129 2.01 11.72 -6.01
CA LYS A 129 0.58 11.93 -6.35
C LYS A 129 0.30 11.81 -7.85
N SER A 130 1.26 12.12 -8.70
CA SER A 130 1.07 12.32 -10.12
C SER A 130 2.03 11.46 -10.96
N CYS A 131 1.69 10.18 -11.13
CA CYS A 131 2.37 9.25 -12.04
C CYS A 131 1.61 9.20 -13.39
N ALA A 132 0.75 8.23 -13.63
CA ALA A 132 -0.10 8.21 -14.82
C ALA A 132 -1.08 9.39 -14.88
N ALA A 133 -1.38 10.03 -13.73
CA ALA A 133 -2.11 11.28 -13.70
C ALA A 133 -1.40 12.40 -14.48
N SER A 134 -0.06 12.45 -14.46
CA SER A 134 0.72 13.42 -15.23
C SER A 134 0.59 13.17 -16.73
N TYR A 135 0.58 11.90 -17.14
CA TYR A 135 0.38 11.53 -18.53
C TYR A 135 -1.02 11.90 -19.04
N ARG A 136 -2.05 11.67 -18.23
CA ARG A 136 -3.41 12.11 -18.52
C ARG A 136 -3.50 13.63 -18.61
N TRP A 137 -2.91 14.36 -17.66
CA TRP A 137 -2.84 15.82 -17.66
C TRP A 137 -2.18 16.35 -18.94
N TYR A 138 -1.07 15.72 -19.38
CA TYR A 138 -0.39 16.10 -20.61
C TYR A 138 -1.32 15.96 -21.82
N ARG A 139 -1.98 14.81 -21.98
CA ARG A 139 -2.96 14.55 -23.03
C ARG A 139 -4.08 15.59 -23.02
N ASP A 140 -4.66 15.85 -21.87
CA ASP A 140 -5.81 16.73 -21.72
C ASP A 140 -5.45 18.21 -21.96
N THR A 141 -4.19 18.58 -21.73
CA THR A 141 -3.69 19.95 -21.90
C THR A 141 -3.20 20.23 -23.33
N PHE A 142 -2.48 19.29 -23.93
CA PHE A 142 -1.82 19.50 -25.22
C PHE A 142 -2.50 18.76 -26.38
N GLY A 143 -3.49 17.94 -26.09
CA GLY A 143 -4.22 17.15 -27.09
C GLY A 143 -3.51 15.85 -27.47
N GLY A 144 -4.09 15.16 -28.44
CA GLY A 144 -3.64 13.83 -28.88
C GLY A 144 -4.37 12.68 -28.17
N ASP A 145 -4.16 11.48 -28.66
CA ASP A 145 -4.57 10.26 -27.98
C ASP A 145 -3.34 9.52 -27.42
N TYR A 146 -3.56 8.55 -26.53
CA TYR A 146 -2.47 7.81 -25.90
C TYR A 146 -1.60 7.05 -26.92
N ALA A 147 -2.21 6.49 -27.96
CA ALA A 147 -1.47 5.73 -28.96
C ALA A 147 -0.54 6.64 -29.82
N GLU A 148 -0.96 7.88 -30.06
CA GLU A 148 -0.10 8.87 -30.74
C GLU A 148 1.05 9.32 -29.84
N LEU A 149 0.76 9.59 -28.57
CA LEU A 149 1.76 10.00 -27.60
C LEU A 149 2.80 8.89 -27.35
N ASP A 150 2.35 7.64 -27.24
CA ASP A 150 3.22 6.47 -27.06
C ASP A 150 4.14 6.28 -28.26
N ARG A 151 3.62 6.36 -29.49
CA ARG A 151 4.44 6.28 -30.71
C ARG A 151 5.46 7.40 -30.77
N GLY A 152 5.07 8.60 -30.34
CA GLY A 152 6.01 9.74 -30.25
C GLY A 152 7.14 9.44 -29.26
N ALA A 153 6.80 8.92 -28.10
CA ALA A 153 7.77 8.60 -27.06
C ALA A 153 8.72 7.44 -27.47
N GLU A 154 8.22 6.41 -28.17
CA GLU A 154 9.04 5.29 -28.67
C GLU A 154 10.19 5.75 -29.56
N SER A 155 10.04 6.87 -30.25
CA SER A 155 11.06 7.43 -31.14
C SER A 155 12.19 8.17 -30.41
N ILE A 156 12.03 8.43 -29.11
CA ILE A 156 12.97 9.18 -28.29
C ILE A 156 13.91 8.24 -27.53
N ALA A 157 15.19 8.50 -27.58
CA ALA A 157 16.15 7.72 -26.83
C ALA A 157 15.92 7.84 -25.31
N PRO A 158 16.20 6.77 -24.53
CA PRO A 158 16.14 6.84 -23.06
C PRO A 158 16.93 8.02 -22.52
N GLY A 159 16.31 8.78 -21.60
CA GLY A 159 16.87 10.02 -21.05
C GLY A 159 16.38 11.29 -21.75
N ALA A 160 15.59 11.17 -22.84
CA ALA A 160 14.91 12.28 -23.53
C ALA A 160 15.81 13.52 -23.72
N ASP A 161 17.07 13.33 -24.14
CA ASP A 161 18.10 14.37 -24.34
C ASP A 161 18.30 15.28 -23.10
N GLY A 162 18.05 14.76 -21.91
CA GLY A 162 18.17 15.46 -20.63
C GLY A 162 16.93 16.26 -20.23
N LEU A 163 15.82 16.13 -20.94
CA LEU A 163 14.56 16.73 -20.51
C LEU A 163 14.07 16.07 -19.22
N VAL A 164 13.77 16.86 -18.21
CA VAL A 164 13.23 16.44 -16.93
C VAL A 164 11.82 16.99 -16.77
N PHE A 165 10.88 16.11 -16.47
CA PHE A 165 9.53 16.50 -16.10
C PHE A 165 9.35 16.40 -14.58
N SER A 166 8.92 17.48 -13.95
CA SER A 166 8.57 17.49 -12.53
C SER A 166 7.06 17.23 -12.39
N PRO A 167 6.65 16.11 -11.76
CA PRO A 167 5.24 15.69 -11.76
C PRO A 167 4.40 16.36 -10.67
N TYR A 168 4.85 17.44 -10.04
CA TYR A 168 4.23 18.07 -8.88
C TYR A 168 3.02 18.95 -9.27
N LEU A 169 2.06 18.36 -9.97
CA LEU A 169 0.90 19.09 -10.49
C LEU A 169 -0.15 19.43 -9.43
N ASN A 170 -0.19 18.64 -8.33
CA ASN A 170 -1.20 18.75 -7.28
C ASN A 170 -0.58 18.62 -5.88
N GLY A 171 0.60 19.17 -5.68
CA GLY A 171 1.40 18.90 -4.50
C GLY A 171 2.04 17.51 -4.54
N GLU A 172 2.78 17.15 -3.49
CA GLU A 172 3.50 15.88 -3.45
C GLU A 172 3.28 15.14 -2.12
N LEU A 173 3.49 13.83 -2.18
CA LEU A 173 3.51 12.94 -1.02
C LEU A 173 4.94 12.82 -0.47
N THR A 174 5.36 11.63 -0.16
CA THR A 174 6.71 11.36 0.36
C THR A 174 7.75 11.35 -0.75
N PRO A 175 8.97 11.86 -0.52
CA PRO A 175 9.51 12.34 0.75
C PRO A 175 9.18 13.79 1.13
N TYR A 176 8.60 14.56 0.25
CA TYR A 176 8.43 16.02 0.45
C TYR A 176 7.23 16.35 1.33
N ALA A 177 6.13 15.60 1.20
CA ALA A 177 4.88 15.79 1.94
C ALA A 177 4.39 17.26 1.91
N ASP A 178 4.45 17.88 0.73
CA ASP A 178 4.04 19.27 0.52
C ASP A 178 2.82 19.36 -0.41
N PRO A 179 1.66 19.79 0.10
CA PRO A 179 0.45 19.92 -0.73
C PRO A 179 0.50 21.10 -1.72
N LYS A 180 1.52 21.94 -1.66
CA LYS A 180 1.67 23.15 -2.47
C LYS A 180 2.83 23.10 -3.45
N LEU A 181 3.56 21.99 -3.47
CA LEU A 181 4.71 21.81 -4.35
C LEU A 181 4.27 21.80 -5.82
#